data_90d27a3689721ef76d2520d279976fd0
#
_entry.id   90d27a3689721ef76d2520d279976fd0
#
_cell.length_a   1.000
_cell.length_b   1.000
_cell.length_c   1.000
_cell.angle_alpha   90.00
_cell.angle_beta   90.00
_cell.angle_gamma   90.00
#
_symmetry.space_group_name_H-M   'P 1'
#
loop_
_entity.id
_entity.type
_entity.pdbx_description
1 polymer ?
#
loop_
_entity_poly.entity_id
_entity_poly.type
_entity_poly.pdbx_seq_one_letter_code
_entity_poly.pdbx_strand_id
1 'polypeptide(L)' 'MTYKLINEWEGKLASIRKTDDNGNKFFIPVDTANSDYQEYLAWVAEGNTAEAAD' A
#
# COMPACT_ATOMS: atom_id res chain seq x y z
N MET A 1 -6.04 -6.13 8.40
CA MET A 1 -5.04 -5.77 7.37
C MET A 1 -5.25 -4.34 6.94
N THR A 2 -4.20 -3.53 6.98
CA THR A 2 -4.29 -2.12 6.60
C THR A 2 -3.18 -1.77 5.62
N TYR A 3 -3.41 -0.72 4.83
CA TYR A 3 -2.41 -0.20 3.90
C TYR A 3 -2.20 1.27 4.20
N LYS A 4 -0.97 1.72 4.07
CA LYS A 4 -0.62 3.13 4.22
C LYS A 4 0.24 3.57 3.05
N LEU A 5 -0.07 4.73 2.49
CA LEU A 5 0.71 5.32 1.41
C LEU A 5 2.00 5.90 1.97
N ILE A 6 3.10 5.66 1.31
CA ILE A 6 4.41 6.17 1.72
C ILE A 6 4.92 7.10 0.62
N ASN A 7 5.10 8.37 0.95
CA ASN A 7 5.72 9.33 0.07
C ASN A 7 7.21 9.38 0.39
N GLU A 8 8.02 9.09 -0.58
CA GLU A 8 9.46 9.03 -0.35
C GLU A 8 10.19 10.26 -0.86
N TRP A 9 9.63 10.91 -1.88
CA TRP A 9 10.33 12.00 -2.54
C TRP A 9 9.36 12.98 -3.19
N GLU A 10 9.46 14.26 -2.82
CA GLU A 10 8.68 15.34 -3.41
C GLU A 10 7.17 15.07 -3.50
N GLY A 11 6.63 14.37 -2.52
CA GLY A 11 5.21 14.07 -2.50
C GLY A 11 4.78 12.96 -3.43
N LYS A 12 5.70 12.34 -4.14
CA LYS A 12 5.37 11.21 -5.01
C LYS A 12 5.21 9.93 -4.22
N LEU A 13 4.23 9.14 -4.59
CA LEU A 13 4.00 7.84 -3.98
C LEU A 13 5.12 6.89 -4.38
N ALA A 14 5.96 6.49 -3.43
CA ALA A 14 7.09 5.62 -3.68
C ALA A 14 6.80 4.17 -3.35
N SER A 15 5.98 3.94 -2.32
CA SER A 15 5.63 2.58 -1.93
C SER A 15 4.36 2.58 -1.09
N ILE A 16 3.89 1.38 -0.78
CA ILE A 16 2.71 1.18 0.06
C ILE A 16 3.13 0.25 1.19
N ARG A 17 2.77 0.60 2.42
CA ARG A 17 3.04 -0.26 3.56
C ARG A 17 1.80 -1.07 3.91
N LYS A 18 1.94 -2.38 3.88
CA LYS A 18 0.89 -3.30 4.28
C LYS A 18 1.17 -3.78 5.70
N THR A 19 0.18 -3.69 6.58
CA THR A 19 0.26 -4.26 7.92
C THR A 19 -0.78 -5.35 8.04
N ASP A 20 -0.34 -6.57 8.37
CA ASP A 20 -1.26 -7.69 8.50
C ASP A 20 -1.86 -7.76 9.91
N ASP A 21 -2.71 -8.76 10.16
CA ASP A 21 -3.41 -8.90 11.43
C ASP A 21 -2.47 -9.25 12.58
N ASN A 22 -1.28 -9.74 12.27
CA ASN A 22 -0.26 -10.07 13.27
C ASN A 22 0.68 -8.90 13.56
N GLY A 23 0.51 -7.78 12.88
CA GLY A 23 1.37 -6.63 13.04
C GLY A 23 2.61 -6.63 12.16
N ASN A 24 2.74 -7.59 11.27
CA ASN A 24 3.86 -7.62 10.33
C ASN A 24 3.70 -6.54 9.27
N LYS A 25 4.80 -5.87 8.94
CA LYS A 25 4.78 -4.78 7.98
C LYS A 25 5.57 -5.17 6.74
N PHE A 26 4.98 -4.89 5.59
CA PHE A 26 5.58 -5.18 4.30
C PHE A 26 5.55 -3.94 3.43
N PHE A 27 6.63 -3.71 2.68
CA PHE A 27 6.67 -2.59 1.75
C PHE A 27 6.41 -3.13 0.35
N ILE A 28 5.48 -2.48 -0.35
CA ILE A 28 5.02 -2.92 -1.68
C ILE A 28 5.39 -1.82 -2.67
N PRO A 29 6.19 -2.13 -3.70
CA PRO A 29 6.49 -1.14 -4.73
C PRO A 29 5.25 -0.82 -5.56
N VAL A 30 5.15 0.41 -6.05
CA VAL A 30 4.06 0.82 -6.93
C VAL A 30 4.40 0.35 -8.35
N ASP A 31 4.16 -0.92 -8.58
CA ASP A 31 4.51 -1.60 -9.83
C ASP A 31 3.37 -2.55 -10.19
N THR A 32 2.73 -2.30 -11.33
CA THR A 32 1.59 -3.11 -11.76
C THR A 32 1.94 -4.57 -12.04
N ALA A 33 3.22 -4.88 -12.21
CA ALA A 33 3.68 -6.26 -12.35
C ALA A 33 3.86 -6.98 -11.02
N ASN A 34 3.78 -6.25 -9.89
CA ASN A 34 3.94 -6.84 -8.57
C ASN A 34 2.62 -7.38 -8.07
N SER A 35 2.58 -8.65 -7.68
CA SER A 35 1.33 -9.29 -7.24
C SER A 35 0.78 -8.67 -5.96
N ASP A 36 1.64 -8.25 -5.05
CA ASP A 36 1.19 -7.59 -3.83
C ASP A 36 0.54 -6.25 -4.11
N TYR A 37 1.06 -5.52 -5.10
CA TYR A 37 0.45 -4.27 -5.52
C TYR A 37 -0.93 -4.53 -6.15
N GLN A 38 -1.07 -5.59 -6.92
CA GLN A 38 -2.36 -5.97 -7.50
C GLN A 38 -3.37 -6.32 -6.43
N GLU A 39 -2.94 -7.01 -5.36
CA GLU A 39 -3.80 -7.28 -4.22
C GLU A 39 -4.26 -6.00 -3.54
N TYR A 40 -3.36 -5.02 -3.42
CA TYR A 40 -3.72 -3.71 -2.87
C TYR A 40 -4.79 -3.04 -3.73
N LEU A 41 -4.63 -3.07 -5.06
CA LEU A 41 -5.61 -2.47 -5.96
C LEU A 41 -6.97 -3.14 -5.85
N ALA A 42 -7.00 -4.45 -5.71
CA ALA A 42 -8.25 -5.18 -5.50
C ALA A 42 -8.92 -4.79 -4.18
N TRP A 43 -8.12 -4.61 -3.15
CA TRP A 43 -8.63 -4.18 -1.84
C TRP A 43 -9.25 -2.79 -1.91
N VAL A 44 -8.63 -1.87 -2.63
CA VAL A 44 -9.20 -0.53 -2.84
C VAL A 44 -10.49 -0.61 -3.66
N ALA A 45 -10.51 -1.49 -4.66
CA ALA A 45 -11.69 -1.66 -5.51
C ALA A 45 -12.91 -2.18 -4.73
N GLU A 46 -12.68 -2.81 -3.57
CA GLU A 46 -13.76 -3.26 -2.71
C GLU A 46 -14.39 -2.12 -1.89
N GLY A 47 -13.88 -0.91 -2.03
CA GLY A 47 -14.40 0.25 -1.31
C GLY A 47 -13.56 0.68 -0.12
N ASN A 48 -12.38 0.11 0.05
CA ASN A 48 -11.48 0.46 1.15
C ASN A 48 -10.61 1.66 0.79
N THR A 49 -10.11 2.33 1.80
CA THR A 49 -9.24 3.49 1.62
C THR A 49 -7.96 3.31 2.41
N ALA A 50 -6.82 3.46 1.75
CA ALA A 50 -5.52 3.40 2.43
C ALA A 50 -5.31 4.66 3.26
N GLU A 51 -4.52 4.54 4.33
CA GLU A 51 -4.16 5.69 5.14
C GLU A 51 -3.28 6.64 4.31
N ALA A 52 -3.49 7.93 4.52
CA ALA A 52 -2.70 8.93 3.82
C ALA A 52 -1.24 8.90 4.29
N ALA A 53 -0.33 9.28 3.39
CA ALA A 53 1.08 9.40 3.73
C ALA A 53 1.30 10.53 4.73
N ASP A 54 2.30 10.34 5.57
CA ASP A 54 2.69 11.37 6.54
C ASP A 54 3.32 12.58 5.86
#